data_2dc1d65cff0a118ca9ccde757e6f0551
#
_entry.id   2dc1d65cff0a118ca9ccde757e6f0551
#
_cell.length_a   1.000
_cell.length_b   1.000
_cell.length_c   1.000
_cell.angle_alpha   90.00
_cell.angle_beta   90.00
_cell.angle_gamma   90.00
#
_symmetry.space_group_name_H-M   'P 1'
#
loop_
_entity.id
_entity.type
_entity.pdbx_description
1 polymer ?
#
loop_
_entity_poly.entity_id
_entity_poly.type
_entity_poly.pdbx_seq_one_letter_code
_entity_poly.pdbx_strand_id
1 'polypeptide(L)'
;AVSLVQVAGFAGAPAVSNPQGNVAAPTAEAIADYIRTQHLKAPVIIGHSLGGEVALMLGARHPDQVARLMIVDALPFYTLLMDPAATRETAAPQAAAFRDALLASPPAQTEAMQRASIARLAKSEAARPALLAAALGSDRKTTADATYELMTTDLRPELGRIQVPVEVVYAYDPLYGIPAANVEATFRNAYATTPHIRFKRIDDSFHFVMLDQPQAFATAVTDFLQP
;
A
#
# COMPACT_ATOMS: atom_id res chain seq x y z
N ALA A 1 14.81 6.37 -16.37
CA ALA A 1 15.03 5.00 -15.86
C ALA A 1 13.93 4.65 -14.85
N VAL A 2 13.56 3.38 -14.76
CA VAL A 2 12.59 2.86 -13.79
C VAL A 2 13.31 1.83 -12.92
N SER A 3 13.13 1.93 -11.61
CA SER A 3 13.58 0.94 -10.64
C SER A 3 12.37 0.27 -9.98
N LEU A 4 12.35 -1.05 -9.97
CA LEU A 4 11.34 -1.83 -9.24
C LEU A 4 11.95 -2.28 -7.92
N VAL A 5 11.27 -1.96 -6.82
CA VAL A 5 11.72 -2.37 -5.48
C VAL A 5 11.08 -3.72 -5.14
N GLN A 6 11.93 -4.72 -4.91
CA GLN A 6 11.51 -6.01 -4.37
C GLN A 6 11.69 -5.99 -2.86
N VAL A 7 10.59 -6.07 -2.11
CA VAL A 7 10.64 -6.16 -0.65
C VAL A 7 11.03 -7.56 -0.23
N ALA A 8 12.00 -7.67 0.68
CA ALA A 8 12.46 -8.95 1.21
C ALA A 8 11.32 -9.72 1.87
N GLY A 9 11.27 -11.03 1.64
CA GLY A 9 10.25 -11.92 2.15
C GLY A 9 8.95 -11.97 1.34
N PHE A 10 8.78 -11.15 0.29
CA PHE A 10 7.60 -11.19 -0.57
C PHE A 10 7.89 -11.86 -1.93
N ALA A 11 6.86 -12.53 -2.47
CA ALA A 11 6.85 -13.11 -3.82
C ALA A 11 8.09 -13.94 -4.16
N GLY A 12 8.58 -14.75 -3.22
CA GLY A 12 9.74 -15.62 -3.39
C GLY A 12 11.08 -14.97 -3.08
N ALA A 13 11.14 -13.68 -2.79
CA ALA A 13 12.38 -13.08 -2.31
C ALA A 13 12.73 -13.59 -0.90
N PRO A 14 14.01 -13.85 -0.61
CA PRO A 14 14.42 -14.28 0.72
C PRO A 14 14.01 -13.31 1.81
N ALA A 15 13.50 -13.83 2.92
CA ALA A 15 13.22 -13.03 4.10
C ALA A 15 14.51 -12.59 4.78
N VAL A 16 14.47 -11.41 5.42
CA VAL A 16 15.57 -10.90 6.25
C VAL A 16 15.20 -11.00 7.72
N SER A 17 16.20 -11.00 8.59
CA SER A 17 15.97 -10.92 10.04
C SER A 17 15.20 -9.66 10.39
N ASN A 18 14.07 -9.82 11.07
CA ASN A 18 13.18 -8.72 11.44
C ASN A 18 12.66 -8.91 12.88
N PRO A 19 13.54 -8.73 13.89
CA PRO A 19 13.17 -8.95 15.28
C PRO A 19 12.14 -7.94 15.81
N GLN A 20 12.01 -6.78 15.17
CA GLN A 20 11.08 -5.73 15.57
C GLN A 20 9.70 -5.86 14.91
N GLY A 21 9.56 -6.73 13.90
CA GLY A 21 8.29 -6.96 13.21
C GLY A 21 7.84 -5.81 12.30
N ASN A 22 8.76 -4.91 11.88
CA ASN A 22 8.46 -3.83 10.95
C ASN A 22 8.96 -4.17 9.55
N VAL A 23 8.18 -3.86 8.53
CA VAL A 23 8.49 -4.10 7.11
C VAL A 23 8.46 -2.79 6.32
N ALA A 24 7.41 -2.00 6.44
CA ALA A 24 7.24 -0.76 5.69
C ALA A 24 8.29 0.29 6.10
N ALA A 25 8.47 0.55 7.39
CA ALA A 25 9.41 1.55 7.88
C ALA A 25 10.87 1.24 7.47
N PRO A 26 11.42 0.02 7.70
CA PRO A 26 12.77 -0.29 7.22
C PRO A 26 12.89 -0.28 5.70
N THR A 27 11.83 -0.60 4.95
CA THR A 27 11.82 -0.50 3.49
C THR A 27 11.93 0.95 3.04
N ALA A 28 11.22 1.88 3.68
CA ALA A 28 11.32 3.31 3.38
C ALA A 28 12.76 3.83 3.62
N GLU A 29 13.38 3.47 4.76
CA GLU A 29 14.76 3.83 5.05
C GLU A 29 15.75 3.24 4.03
N ALA A 30 15.58 1.98 3.64
CA ALA A 30 16.41 1.35 2.61
C ALA A 30 16.28 2.03 1.24
N ILE A 31 15.09 2.50 0.87
CA ILE A 31 14.89 3.28 -0.36
C ILE A 31 15.56 4.65 -0.26
N ALA A 32 15.44 5.34 0.89
CA ALA A 32 16.12 6.61 1.14
C ALA A 32 17.65 6.46 1.00
N ASP A 33 18.20 5.41 1.59
CA ASP A 33 19.63 5.07 1.47
C ASP A 33 20.02 4.76 0.03
N TYR A 34 19.20 4.02 -0.71
CA TYR A 34 19.43 3.73 -2.12
C TYR A 34 19.44 5.01 -2.97
N ILE A 35 18.46 5.89 -2.79
CA ILE A 35 18.40 7.19 -3.49
C ILE A 35 19.69 7.98 -3.26
N ARG A 36 20.14 8.05 -2.01
CA ARG A 36 21.34 8.77 -1.61
C ARG A 36 22.62 8.14 -2.18
N THR A 37 22.78 6.83 -2.03
CA THR A 37 24.00 6.11 -2.46
C THR A 37 24.12 6.01 -3.98
N GLN A 38 23.02 5.94 -4.70
CA GLN A 38 22.98 5.96 -6.15
C GLN A 38 22.95 7.37 -6.75
N HIS A 39 23.02 8.40 -5.90
CA HIS A 39 22.99 9.82 -6.30
C HIS A 39 21.79 10.16 -7.20
N LEU A 40 20.63 9.55 -6.93
CA LEU A 40 19.43 9.83 -7.70
C LEU A 40 18.91 11.24 -7.36
N LYS A 41 18.58 11.99 -8.39
CA LYS A 41 18.09 13.37 -8.24
C LYS A 41 16.57 13.35 -8.05
N ALA A 42 16.14 13.26 -6.78
CA ALA A 42 14.75 13.32 -6.37
C ALA A 42 13.81 12.53 -7.32
N PRO A 43 13.82 11.19 -7.25
CA PRO A 43 12.96 10.36 -8.10
C PRO A 43 11.48 10.56 -7.78
N VAL A 44 10.63 10.27 -8.76
CA VAL A 44 9.20 10.07 -8.55
C VAL A 44 8.99 8.69 -7.92
N ILE A 45 8.19 8.62 -6.87
CA ILE A 45 7.88 7.38 -6.17
C ILE A 45 6.42 7.00 -6.46
N ILE A 46 6.21 5.77 -6.90
CA ILE A 46 4.86 5.19 -7.09
C ILE A 46 4.74 4.00 -6.17
N GLY A 47 3.81 4.04 -5.24
CA GLY A 47 3.58 2.97 -4.26
C GLY A 47 2.14 2.48 -4.26
N HIS A 48 1.95 1.15 -4.38
CA HIS A 48 0.65 0.50 -4.30
C HIS A 48 0.49 -0.21 -2.95
N SER A 49 -0.64 -0.08 -2.32
CA SER A 49 -0.97 -0.79 -1.07
C SER A 49 0.09 -0.55 0.03
N LEU A 50 0.76 -1.59 0.53
CA LEU A 50 1.91 -1.45 1.44
C LEU A 50 3.01 -0.53 0.86
N GLY A 51 3.25 -0.60 -0.46
CA GLY A 51 4.16 0.33 -1.13
C GLY A 51 3.70 1.79 -1.07
N GLY A 52 2.40 2.03 -0.96
CA GLY A 52 1.82 3.36 -0.72
C GLY A 52 2.16 3.88 0.68
N GLU A 53 2.08 3.03 1.69
CA GLU A 53 2.52 3.37 3.06
C GLU A 53 4.02 3.70 3.08
N VAL A 54 4.84 2.87 2.42
CA VAL A 54 6.29 3.11 2.26
C VAL A 54 6.55 4.45 1.58
N ALA A 55 5.83 4.77 0.50
CA ALA A 55 5.97 6.03 -0.22
C ALA A 55 5.59 7.24 0.65
N LEU A 56 4.53 7.15 1.46
CA LEU A 56 4.14 8.19 2.41
C LEU A 56 5.20 8.40 3.50
N MET A 57 5.74 7.31 4.06
CA MET A 57 6.84 7.39 5.03
C MET A 57 8.06 8.09 4.43
N LEU A 58 8.44 7.70 3.21
CA LEU A 58 9.57 8.29 2.50
C LEU A 58 9.35 9.79 2.28
N GLY A 59 8.19 10.20 1.76
CA GLY A 59 7.86 11.61 1.52
C GLY A 59 7.78 12.46 2.78
N ALA A 60 7.31 11.88 3.90
CA ALA A 60 7.18 12.60 5.17
C ALA A 60 8.51 12.70 5.95
N ARG A 61 9.35 11.65 5.85
CA ARG A 61 10.57 11.53 6.64
C ARG A 61 11.84 11.95 5.88
N HIS A 62 11.79 11.88 4.54
CA HIS A 62 12.88 12.25 3.64
C HIS A 62 12.40 13.17 2.51
N PRO A 63 11.75 14.34 2.83
CA PRO A 63 11.08 15.18 1.85
C PRO A 63 12.01 15.70 0.76
N ASP A 64 13.29 15.88 1.04
CA ASP A 64 14.28 16.38 0.09
C ASP A 64 14.76 15.33 -0.91
N GLN A 65 14.40 14.06 -0.72
CA GLN A 65 14.86 12.96 -1.54
C GLN A 65 13.88 12.53 -2.63
N VAL A 66 12.67 13.08 -2.63
CA VAL A 66 11.61 12.71 -3.58
C VAL A 66 11.08 13.94 -4.31
N ALA A 67 10.70 13.79 -5.59
CA ALA A 67 10.12 14.87 -6.37
C ALA A 67 8.60 14.89 -6.33
N ARG A 68 7.96 13.72 -6.37
CA ARG A 68 6.49 13.54 -6.38
C ARG A 68 6.15 12.16 -5.85
N LEU A 69 4.96 12.00 -5.31
CA LEU A 69 4.42 10.73 -4.84
C LEU A 69 3.12 10.38 -5.56
N MET A 70 3.03 9.17 -6.11
CA MET A 70 1.76 8.58 -6.51
C MET A 70 1.44 7.43 -5.55
N ILE A 71 0.33 7.55 -4.85
CA ILE A 71 -0.16 6.56 -3.92
C ILE A 71 -1.32 5.83 -4.58
N VAL A 72 -1.17 4.53 -4.77
CA VAL A 72 -2.16 3.72 -5.48
C VAL A 72 -2.93 2.85 -4.49
N ASP A 73 -4.18 3.18 -4.33
CA ASP A 73 -5.18 2.48 -3.50
C ASP A 73 -4.69 2.15 -2.09
N ALA A 74 -4.16 3.16 -1.42
CA ALA A 74 -3.69 3.08 -0.04
C ALA A 74 -4.12 4.28 0.78
N LEU A 75 -4.50 4.03 2.03
CA LEU A 75 -4.78 5.06 3.03
C LEU A 75 -3.55 5.27 3.93
N PRO A 76 -3.39 6.46 4.51
CA PRO A 76 -2.31 6.73 5.47
C PRO A 76 -2.49 5.99 6.80
N PHE A 77 -3.66 5.40 7.01
CA PHE A 77 -3.98 4.49 8.10
C PHE A 77 -5.00 3.47 7.56
N TYR A 78 -4.54 2.26 7.30
CA TYR A 78 -5.31 1.20 6.65
C TYR A 78 -6.63 0.89 7.38
N THR A 79 -6.62 0.88 8.72
CA THR A 79 -7.77 0.48 9.55
C THR A 79 -8.98 1.42 9.38
N LEU A 80 -8.79 2.62 8.83
CA LEU A 80 -9.91 3.52 8.46
C LEU A 80 -10.87 2.91 7.42
N LEU A 81 -10.43 1.91 6.65
CA LEU A 81 -11.33 1.18 5.75
C LEU A 81 -12.38 0.35 6.49
N MET A 82 -12.07 -0.08 7.71
CA MET A 82 -12.93 -0.93 8.54
C MET A 82 -13.68 -0.12 9.60
N ASP A 83 -13.00 0.86 10.19
CA ASP A 83 -13.55 1.74 11.23
C ASP A 83 -13.05 3.17 11.01
N PRO A 84 -13.92 4.10 10.56
CA PRO A 84 -13.56 5.50 10.36
C PRO A 84 -13.09 6.22 11.63
N ALA A 85 -13.43 5.69 12.82
CA ALA A 85 -13.00 6.21 14.12
C ALA A 85 -11.78 5.52 14.70
N ALA A 86 -11.15 4.61 13.94
CA ALA A 86 -9.99 3.85 14.41
C ALA A 86 -8.86 4.77 14.88
N THR A 87 -8.21 4.34 15.95
CA THR A 87 -6.92 4.83 16.42
C THR A 87 -5.93 3.66 16.46
N ARG A 88 -4.66 3.96 16.60
CA ARG A 88 -3.65 2.91 16.77
C ARG A 88 -3.97 1.99 17.96
N GLU A 89 -4.42 2.56 19.05
CA GLU A 89 -4.74 1.85 20.29
C GLU A 89 -5.94 0.91 20.09
N THR A 90 -6.97 1.35 19.37
CA THR A 90 -8.17 0.53 19.09
C THR A 90 -7.90 -0.54 18.03
N ALA A 91 -6.99 -0.29 17.09
CA ALA A 91 -6.61 -1.22 16.04
C ALA A 91 -5.68 -2.34 16.52
N ALA A 92 -4.79 -2.08 17.47
CA ALA A 92 -3.71 -2.99 17.87
C ALA A 92 -4.19 -4.38 18.32
N PRO A 93 -5.24 -4.55 19.15
CA PRO A 93 -5.70 -5.89 19.54
C PRO A 93 -6.20 -6.72 18.36
N GLN A 94 -6.94 -6.12 17.43
CA GLN A 94 -7.43 -6.81 16.24
C GLN A 94 -6.30 -7.14 15.27
N ALA A 95 -5.35 -6.25 15.09
CA ALA A 95 -4.17 -6.47 14.26
C ALA A 95 -3.31 -7.62 14.83
N ALA A 96 -3.13 -7.67 16.14
CA ALA A 96 -2.41 -8.77 16.81
C ALA A 96 -3.13 -10.11 16.61
N ALA A 97 -4.45 -10.15 16.80
CA ALA A 97 -5.25 -11.36 16.59
C ALA A 97 -5.16 -11.86 15.14
N PHE A 98 -5.19 -10.93 14.17
CA PHE A 98 -5.07 -11.28 12.76
C PHE A 98 -3.67 -11.81 12.42
N ARG A 99 -2.61 -11.15 12.90
CA ARG A 99 -1.21 -11.62 12.76
C ARG A 99 -1.05 -13.04 13.32
N ASP A 100 -1.51 -13.27 14.55
CA ASP A 100 -1.37 -14.54 15.23
C ASP A 100 -2.17 -15.66 14.52
N ALA A 101 -3.34 -15.34 13.98
CA ALA A 101 -4.13 -16.25 13.16
C ALA A 101 -3.40 -16.63 11.86
N LEU A 102 -2.78 -15.67 11.18
CA LEU A 102 -1.96 -15.95 9.99
C LEU A 102 -0.79 -16.89 10.30
N LEU A 103 -0.11 -16.67 11.43
CA LEU A 103 1.03 -17.49 11.85
C LEU A 103 0.61 -18.91 12.23
N ALA A 104 -0.56 -19.08 12.83
CA ALA A 104 -1.07 -20.36 13.28
C ALA A 104 -1.78 -21.18 12.20
N SER A 105 -2.17 -20.58 11.07
CA SER A 105 -2.98 -21.24 10.04
C SER A 105 -2.24 -22.40 9.36
N PRO A 106 -2.84 -23.57 9.20
CA PRO A 106 -2.30 -24.65 8.38
C PRO A 106 -2.17 -24.24 6.90
N PRO A 107 -1.22 -24.83 6.14
CA PRO A 107 -0.99 -24.43 4.73
C PRO A 107 -2.23 -24.44 3.85
N ALA A 108 -3.06 -25.48 3.93
CA ALA A 108 -4.28 -25.59 3.13
C ALA A 108 -5.30 -24.49 3.48
N GLN A 109 -5.42 -24.12 4.75
CA GLN A 109 -6.27 -23.01 5.19
C GLN A 109 -5.69 -21.67 4.71
N THR A 110 -4.39 -21.49 4.78
CA THR A 110 -3.70 -20.29 4.27
C THR A 110 -3.98 -20.09 2.78
N GLU A 111 -3.86 -21.15 1.96
CA GLU A 111 -4.16 -21.07 0.54
C GLU A 111 -5.62 -20.68 0.28
N ALA A 112 -6.58 -21.31 0.98
CA ALA A 112 -7.99 -20.98 0.83
C ALA A 112 -8.29 -19.52 1.22
N MET A 113 -7.69 -19.03 2.31
CA MET A 113 -7.82 -17.64 2.74
C MET A 113 -7.21 -16.67 1.71
N GLN A 114 -6.04 -16.96 1.18
CA GLN A 114 -5.39 -16.14 0.15
C GLN A 114 -6.22 -16.10 -1.13
N ARG A 115 -6.74 -17.23 -1.57
CA ARG A 115 -7.62 -17.31 -2.74
C ARG A 115 -8.88 -16.46 -2.58
N ALA A 116 -9.53 -16.54 -1.42
CA ALA A 116 -10.71 -15.75 -1.09
C ALA A 116 -10.40 -14.24 -0.99
N SER A 117 -9.25 -13.88 -0.41
CA SER A 117 -8.79 -12.50 -0.32
C SER A 117 -8.51 -11.91 -1.72
N ILE A 118 -7.76 -12.63 -2.55
CA ILE A 118 -7.40 -12.19 -3.91
C ILE A 118 -8.66 -11.98 -4.77
N ALA A 119 -9.68 -12.83 -4.62
CA ALA A 119 -10.95 -12.66 -5.34
C ALA A 119 -11.68 -11.34 -5.00
N ARG A 120 -11.41 -10.76 -3.83
CA ARG A 120 -11.94 -9.45 -3.40
C ARG A 120 -11.01 -8.27 -3.78
N LEU A 121 -9.75 -8.56 -4.06
CA LEU A 121 -8.72 -7.55 -4.34
C LEU A 121 -8.46 -7.37 -5.84
N ALA A 122 -8.72 -8.40 -6.66
CA ALA A 122 -8.55 -8.35 -8.11
C ALA A 122 -9.84 -8.78 -8.81
N LYS A 123 -10.42 -7.88 -9.60
CA LYS A 123 -11.58 -8.14 -10.46
C LYS A 123 -11.18 -9.02 -11.64
N SER A 124 -10.00 -8.79 -12.21
CA SER A 124 -9.42 -9.59 -13.29
C SER A 124 -9.14 -11.02 -12.85
N GLU A 125 -9.98 -11.95 -13.29
CA GLU A 125 -9.80 -13.38 -13.01
C GLU A 125 -8.49 -13.93 -13.59
N ALA A 126 -8.06 -13.42 -14.73
CA ALA A 126 -6.81 -13.82 -15.36
C ALA A 126 -5.57 -13.47 -14.52
N ALA A 127 -5.64 -12.44 -13.70
CA ALA A 127 -4.53 -12.03 -12.82
C ALA A 127 -4.42 -12.86 -11.52
N ARG A 128 -5.53 -13.46 -11.07
CA ARG A 128 -5.61 -14.13 -9.76
C ARG A 128 -4.62 -15.28 -9.55
N PRO A 129 -4.33 -16.15 -10.56
CA PRO A 129 -3.34 -17.22 -10.37
C PRO A 129 -1.93 -16.71 -10.04
N ALA A 130 -1.49 -15.66 -10.73
CA ALA A 130 -0.17 -15.05 -10.48
C ALA A 130 -0.10 -14.38 -9.10
N LEU A 131 -1.17 -13.67 -8.69
CA LEU A 131 -1.28 -13.08 -7.37
C LEU A 131 -1.26 -14.14 -6.27
N LEU A 132 -1.96 -15.25 -6.47
CA LEU A 132 -1.95 -16.37 -5.51
C LEU A 132 -0.56 -17.00 -5.40
N ALA A 133 0.11 -17.23 -6.53
CA ALA A 133 1.47 -17.76 -6.52
C ALA A 133 2.44 -16.83 -5.77
N ALA A 134 2.35 -15.51 -5.98
CA ALA A 134 3.13 -14.52 -5.27
C ALA A 134 2.83 -14.52 -3.77
N ALA A 135 1.56 -14.59 -3.39
CA ALA A 135 1.14 -14.62 -1.98
C ALA A 135 1.64 -15.89 -1.27
N LEU A 136 1.51 -17.06 -1.90
CA LEU A 136 1.99 -18.33 -1.34
C LEU A 136 3.52 -18.45 -1.32
N GLY A 137 4.20 -17.75 -2.23
CA GLY A 137 5.66 -17.65 -2.26
C GLY A 137 6.24 -16.66 -1.25
N SER A 138 5.39 -15.89 -0.56
CA SER A 138 5.83 -14.93 0.45
C SER A 138 6.10 -15.60 1.79
N ASP A 139 7.11 -15.09 2.52
CA ASP A 139 7.42 -15.54 3.88
C ASP A 139 6.26 -15.19 4.81
N ARG A 140 5.79 -16.21 5.54
CA ARG A 140 4.60 -16.08 6.39
C ARG A 140 4.78 -15.07 7.51
N LYS A 141 5.96 -15.10 8.15
CA LYS A 141 6.24 -14.17 9.25
C LYS A 141 6.32 -12.74 8.73
N THR A 142 7.01 -12.52 7.63
CA THR A 142 7.11 -11.20 7.00
C THR A 142 5.74 -10.66 6.61
N THR A 143 4.88 -11.50 6.02
CA THR A 143 3.50 -11.11 5.66
C THR A 143 2.66 -10.76 6.89
N ALA A 144 2.77 -11.54 7.95
CA ALA A 144 2.05 -11.32 9.20
C ALA A 144 2.51 -10.03 9.90
N ASP A 145 3.81 -9.79 9.96
CA ASP A 145 4.41 -8.57 10.51
C ASP A 145 4.01 -7.33 9.70
N ALA A 146 4.10 -7.39 8.36
CA ALA A 146 3.69 -6.30 7.49
C ALA A 146 2.21 -5.96 7.63
N THR A 147 1.35 -6.97 7.80
CA THR A 147 -0.09 -6.75 8.01
C THR A 147 -0.35 -6.08 9.36
N TYR A 148 0.32 -6.53 10.41
CA TYR A 148 0.22 -5.88 11.73
C TYR A 148 0.67 -4.42 11.66
N GLU A 149 1.83 -4.15 11.05
CA GLU A 149 2.34 -2.79 10.88
C GLU A 149 1.35 -1.92 10.10
N LEU A 150 0.85 -2.39 8.95
CA LEU A 150 -0.12 -1.70 8.11
C LEU A 150 -1.40 -1.34 8.90
N MET A 151 -1.90 -2.26 9.72
CA MET A 151 -3.11 -2.03 10.52
C MET A 151 -2.91 -1.10 11.71
N THR A 152 -1.69 -0.93 12.19
CA THR A 152 -1.37 -0.14 13.39
C THR A 152 -0.58 1.12 13.13
N THR A 153 -0.17 1.38 11.89
CA THR A 153 0.57 2.59 11.52
C THR A 153 -0.40 3.68 11.06
N ASP A 154 -0.49 4.74 11.83
CA ASP A 154 -1.26 5.94 11.48
C ASP A 154 -0.31 7.06 11.05
N LEU A 155 -0.22 7.29 9.73
CA LEU A 155 0.64 8.32 9.14
C LEU A 155 -0.05 9.68 9.03
N ARG A 156 -1.32 9.82 9.39
CA ARG A 156 -2.03 11.11 9.30
C ARG A 156 -1.32 12.27 9.99
N PRO A 157 -0.70 12.09 11.18
CA PRO A 157 0.07 13.15 11.82
C PRO A 157 1.35 13.57 11.08
N GLU A 158 1.85 12.71 10.18
CA GLU A 158 3.07 12.98 9.42
C GLU A 158 2.80 13.61 8.04
N LEU A 159 1.57 13.53 7.51
CA LEU A 159 1.24 13.94 6.14
C LEU A 159 1.55 15.41 5.85
N GLY A 160 1.41 16.29 6.85
CA GLY A 160 1.74 17.71 6.70
C GLY A 160 3.22 18.01 6.42
N ARG A 161 4.09 17.03 6.62
CA ARG A 161 5.53 17.14 6.30
C ARG A 161 5.85 16.89 4.83
N ILE A 162 4.91 16.30 4.08
CA ILE A 162 5.09 16.01 2.65
C ILE A 162 4.92 17.31 1.88
N GLN A 163 6.02 17.85 1.35
CA GLN A 163 6.05 19.15 0.67
C GLN A 163 5.97 19.03 -0.86
N VAL A 164 6.06 17.81 -1.38
CA VAL A 164 6.01 17.53 -2.82
C VAL A 164 4.58 17.23 -3.28
N PRO A 165 4.27 17.34 -4.58
CA PRO A 165 2.98 16.96 -5.11
C PRO A 165 2.66 15.48 -4.84
N VAL A 166 1.46 15.21 -4.36
CA VAL A 166 0.92 13.87 -4.12
C VAL A 166 -0.31 13.65 -4.99
N GLU A 167 -0.35 12.55 -5.69
CA GLU A 167 -1.57 12.06 -6.36
C GLU A 167 -1.98 10.73 -5.76
N VAL A 168 -3.22 10.66 -5.28
CA VAL A 168 -3.82 9.43 -4.77
C VAL A 168 -4.75 8.88 -5.85
N VAL A 169 -4.34 7.76 -6.43
CA VAL A 169 -5.19 6.97 -7.36
C VAL A 169 -5.91 5.92 -6.53
N TYR A 170 -7.23 5.89 -6.57
CA TYR A 170 -8.00 4.91 -5.81
C TYR A 170 -9.05 4.20 -6.67
N ALA A 171 -9.29 2.94 -6.33
CA ALA A 171 -10.26 2.09 -7.01
C ALA A 171 -11.68 2.39 -6.56
N TYR A 172 -12.63 2.18 -7.45
CA TYR A 172 -14.04 2.08 -7.12
C TYR A 172 -14.74 1.03 -7.96
N ASP A 173 -15.60 0.26 -7.31
CA ASP A 173 -16.54 -0.64 -7.96
C ASP A 173 -17.85 -0.71 -7.17
N PRO A 174 -19.03 -0.67 -7.83
CA PRO A 174 -20.32 -0.82 -7.14
C PRO A 174 -20.47 -2.11 -6.34
N LEU A 175 -19.71 -3.17 -6.70
CA LEU A 175 -19.68 -4.44 -5.97
C LEU A 175 -19.12 -4.32 -4.55
N TYR A 176 -18.47 -3.23 -4.21
CA TYR A 176 -18.12 -2.92 -2.82
C TYR A 176 -19.33 -2.70 -1.91
N GLY A 177 -20.51 -2.44 -2.49
CA GLY A 177 -21.74 -2.15 -1.75
C GLY A 177 -21.70 -0.81 -0.99
N ILE A 178 -20.74 0.05 -1.32
CA ILE A 178 -20.54 1.37 -0.71
C ILE A 178 -20.71 2.42 -1.81
N PRO A 179 -21.47 3.51 -1.58
CA PRO A 179 -21.60 4.60 -2.55
C PRO A 179 -20.23 5.24 -2.88
N ALA A 180 -20.02 5.58 -4.14
CA ALA A 180 -18.77 6.20 -4.61
C ALA A 180 -18.39 7.47 -3.80
N ALA A 181 -19.38 8.29 -3.46
CA ALA A 181 -19.17 9.49 -2.65
C ALA A 181 -18.62 9.19 -1.25
N ASN A 182 -18.98 8.03 -0.67
CA ASN A 182 -18.50 7.64 0.65
C ASN A 182 -17.04 7.16 0.56
N VAL A 183 -16.68 6.42 -0.50
CA VAL A 183 -15.29 6.03 -0.76
C VAL A 183 -14.43 7.26 -0.97
N GLU A 184 -14.86 8.21 -1.81
CA GLU A 184 -14.17 9.47 -2.01
C GLU A 184 -13.98 10.25 -0.71
N ALA A 185 -15.04 10.36 0.11
CA ALA A 185 -14.97 11.04 1.40
C ALA A 185 -13.96 10.38 2.34
N THR A 186 -13.89 9.04 2.36
CA THR A 186 -12.89 8.31 3.17
C THR A 186 -11.47 8.70 2.78
N PHE A 187 -11.16 8.70 1.48
CA PHE A 187 -9.84 9.10 1.00
C PHE A 187 -9.55 10.57 1.30
N ARG A 188 -10.47 11.49 0.96
CA ARG A 188 -10.27 12.93 1.20
C ARG A 188 -10.06 13.26 2.68
N ASN A 189 -10.85 12.65 3.56
CA ASN A 189 -10.73 12.87 5.00
C ASN A 189 -9.41 12.32 5.56
N ALA A 190 -9.00 11.12 5.11
CA ALA A 190 -7.76 10.51 5.58
C ALA A 190 -6.51 11.32 5.20
N TYR A 191 -6.55 11.99 4.04
CA TYR A 191 -5.44 12.80 3.52
C TYR A 191 -5.61 14.31 3.77
N ALA A 192 -6.53 14.73 4.64
CA ALA A 192 -6.92 16.14 4.80
C ALA A 192 -5.77 17.10 5.12
N THR A 193 -4.69 16.62 5.75
CA THR A 193 -3.52 17.43 6.12
C THR A 193 -2.39 17.42 5.10
N THR A 194 -2.57 16.75 3.95
CA THR A 194 -1.55 16.69 2.90
C THR A 194 -1.59 17.96 2.04
N PRO A 195 -0.49 18.76 1.96
CA PRO A 195 -0.56 20.12 1.37
C PRO A 195 -0.88 20.15 -0.12
N HIS A 196 -0.21 19.36 -0.93
CA HIS A 196 -0.29 19.41 -2.41
C HIS A 196 -0.86 18.12 -2.96
N ILE A 197 -2.14 17.85 -2.67
CA ILE A 197 -2.78 16.57 -2.98
C ILE A 197 -3.81 16.68 -4.10
N ARG A 198 -3.83 15.68 -4.96
CA ARG A 198 -4.89 15.42 -5.94
C ARG A 198 -5.39 13.99 -5.82
N PHE A 199 -6.64 13.76 -6.19
CA PHE A 199 -7.28 12.46 -6.18
C PHE A 199 -7.75 12.09 -7.58
N LYS A 200 -7.51 10.82 -7.97
CA LYS A 200 -7.97 10.26 -9.23
C LYS A 200 -8.64 8.92 -8.96
N ARG A 201 -9.95 8.86 -9.16
CA ARG A 201 -10.72 7.63 -9.07
C ARG A 201 -10.61 6.84 -10.37
N ILE A 202 -10.43 5.54 -10.26
CA ILE A 202 -10.55 4.60 -11.38
C ILE A 202 -11.72 3.65 -11.09
N ASP A 203 -12.75 3.77 -11.90
CA ASP A 203 -13.96 2.96 -11.78
C ASP A 203 -13.78 1.56 -12.38
N ASP A 204 -14.70 0.66 -12.05
CA ASP A 204 -14.72 -0.73 -12.53
C ASP A 204 -13.45 -1.51 -12.16
N SER A 205 -12.92 -1.23 -10.98
CA SER A 205 -11.67 -1.77 -10.46
C SER A 205 -11.78 -2.12 -8.99
N PHE A 206 -11.11 -3.20 -8.61
CA PHE A 206 -10.78 -3.51 -7.23
C PHE A 206 -9.38 -2.98 -6.90
N HIS A 207 -8.81 -3.46 -5.80
CA HIS A 207 -7.55 -2.99 -5.24
C HIS A 207 -6.35 -3.01 -6.21
N PHE A 208 -6.25 -4.02 -7.06
CA PHE A 208 -5.19 -4.13 -8.06
C PHE A 208 -5.53 -3.34 -9.33
N VAL A 209 -5.61 -2.02 -9.20
CA VAL A 209 -6.00 -1.09 -10.27
C VAL A 209 -5.22 -1.31 -11.57
N MET A 210 -3.91 -1.57 -11.46
CA MET A 210 -3.03 -1.80 -12.61
C MET A 210 -3.33 -3.09 -13.37
N LEU A 211 -4.02 -4.04 -12.73
CA LEU A 211 -4.41 -5.32 -13.33
C LEU A 211 -5.86 -5.31 -13.81
N ASP A 212 -6.73 -4.57 -13.12
CA ASP A 212 -8.13 -4.47 -13.44
C ASP A 212 -8.40 -3.45 -14.56
N GLN A 213 -7.71 -2.31 -14.52
CA GLN A 213 -7.85 -1.21 -15.47
C GLN A 213 -6.48 -0.71 -15.98
N PRO A 214 -5.71 -1.55 -16.70
CA PRO A 214 -4.32 -1.25 -17.08
C PRO A 214 -4.18 0.00 -17.94
N GLN A 215 -5.11 0.29 -18.85
CA GLN A 215 -5.06 1.49 -19.69
C GLN A 215 -5.33 2.76 -18.89
N ALA A 216 -6.36 2.75 -18.05
CA ALA A 216 -6.68 3.89 -17.19
C ALA A 216 -5.54 4.18 -16.20
N PHE A 217 -4.96 3.13 -15.64
CA PHE A 217 -3.79 3.26 -14.76
C PHE A 217 -2.56 3.80 -15.50
N ALA A 218 -2.24 3.26 -16.69
CA ALA A 218 -1.14 3.76 -17.52
C ALA A 218 -1.31 5.24 -17.89
N THR A 219 -2.54 5.66 -18.21
CA THR A 219 -2.86 7.08 -18.45
C THR A 219 -2.62 7.92 -17.21
N ALA A 220 -3.09 7.45 -16.03
CA ALA A 220 -2.86 8.16 -14.77
C ALA A 220 -1.37 8.36 -14.48
N VAL A 221 -0.56 7.30 -14.67
CA VAL A 221 0.89 7.38 -14.49
C VAL A 221 1.52 8.34 -15.50
N THR A 222 1.13 8.27 -16.77
CA THR A 222 1.66 9.14 -17.81
C THR A 222 1.38 10.61 -17.51
N ASP A 223 0.13 10.93 -17.16
CA ASP A 223 -0.29 12.29 -16.79
C ASP A 223 0.49 12.81 -15.58
N PHE A 224 0.67 11.95 -14.58
CA PHE A 224 1.39 12.28 -13.35
C PHE A 224 2.89 12.55 -13.58
N LEU A 225 3.50 11.88 -14.56
CA LEU A 225 4.92 12.04 -14.88
C LEU A 225 5.21 13.28 -15.75
N GLN A 226 4.18 13.88 -16.32
CA GLN A 226 4.36 15.13 -17.07
C GLN A 226 4.72 16.29 -16.13
N PRO A 227 5.52 17.27 -16.61
CA PRO A 227 5.97 18.43 -15.83
C PRO A 227 4.81 19.25 -15.25
#